data_3c838908c3c567dfff79c82f0123d4ae
#
_entry.id   3c838908c3c567dfff79c82f0123d4ae
#
_cell.length_a   1.000
_cell.length_b   1.000
_cell.length_c   1.000
_cell.angle_alpha   90.00
_cell.angle_beta   90.00
_cell.angle_gamma   90.00
#
_symmetry.space_group_name_H-M   'P 1'
#
loop_
_entity.id
_entity.type
_entity.pdbx_description
1 polymer ?
#
loop_
_entity_poly.entity_id
_entity_poly.type
_entity_poly.pdbx_seq_one_letter_code
_entity_poly.pdbx_strand_id
1 'polypeptide(L)'
;KFGTTCNLKCRICSPWSSSKWLKDLKILDEDPNNPVLKVKHIYPKKDWSEQNNNFWNDFMNIVGNVEHFDFTGGEPMMIQKHKEVLKHCVEKGYSKYQTIHYNTNGTYYDKDFAKDVLSKFKFVDVMFSIDGIKGQFEYQRHPAKWDQVVQNMLIFKEHQSSKLTLSICH
;
A
#
# COMPACT_ATOMS: atom_id res chain seq x y z
N LYS A 1 -7.33 -5.19 0.89
CA LYS A 1 -5.89 -5.55 0.82
C LYS A 1 -5.65 -6.46 -0.37
N PHE A 2 -5.02 -5.95 -1.44
CA PHE A 2 -4.81 -6.69 -2.69
C PHE A 2 -3.49 -7.45 -2.76
N GLY A 3 -2.79 -7.60 -1.66
CA GLY A 3 -1.56 -8.37 -1.58
C GLY A 3 -0.64 -7.88 -0.47
N THR A 4 0.54 -8.48 -0.40
CA THR A 4 1.58 -8.17 0.58
C THR A 4 2.84 -7.60 -0.07
N THR A 5 2.78 -7.29 -1.37
CA THR A 5 3.91 -6.68 -2.10
C THR A 5 4.33 -5.39 -1.39
N CYS A 6 5.59 -5.33 -0.98
CA CYS A 6 6.19 -4.19 -0.29
C CYS A 6 7.69 -4.16 -0.56
N ASN A 7 8.27 -2.97 -0.55
CA ASN A 7 9.71 -2.78 -0.67
C ASN A 7 10.42 -2.68 0.69
N LEU A 8 9.68 -2.57 1.79
CA LEU A 8 10.22 -2.43 3.14
C LEU A 8 10.05 -3.68 3.99
N LYS A 9 10.92 -3.80 4.99
CA LYS A 9 10.96 -4.82 6.02
C LYS A 9 10.91 -4.12 7.39
N CYS A 10 9.80 -3.40 7.62
CA CYS A 10 9.61 -2.62 8.84
C CYS A 10 9.59 -3.54 10.07
N ARG A 11 10.18 -3.10 11.18
CA ARG A 11 10.26 -3.89 12.41
C ARG A 11 8.90 -4.19 13.05
N ILE A 12 7.94 -3.33 12.80
CA ILE A 12 6.55 -3.48 13.28
C ILE A 12 5.67 -4.31 12.34
N CYS A 13 6.20 -4.72 11.17
CA CYS A 13 5.45 -5.51 10.18
C CYS A 13 5.70 -7.01 10.34
N SER A 14 4.79 -7.77 9.74
CA SER A 14 4.84 -9.22 9.68
C SER A 14 4.85 -9.72 8.23
N PRO A 15 5.14 -11.01 7.99
CA PRO A 15 5.06 -11.62 6.66
C PRO A 15 3.68 -11.48 5.99
N TRP A 16 2.61 -11.33 6.77
CA TRP A 16 1.24 -11.11 6.28
C TRP A 16 0.96 -9.66 5.86
N SER A 17 1.90 -8.75 6.17
CA SER A 17 1.80 -7.33 5.80
C SER A 17 2.92 -6.88 4.87
N SER A 18 4.08 -7.55 4.85
CA SER A 18 5.16 -7.26 3.91
C SER A 18 5.80 -8.53 3.38
N SER A 19 5.81 -8.68 2.06
CA SER A 19 6.46 -9.81 1.38
C SER A 19 7.97 -9.89 1.63
N LYS A 20 8.60 -8.81 2.09
CA LYS A 20 10.04 -8.80 2.43
C LYS A 20 10.38 -9.68 3.63
N TRP A 21 9.41 -9.97 4.51
CA TRP A 21 9.59 -10.86 5.66
C TRP A 21 9.47 -12.36 5.33
N LEU A 22 8.97 -12.72 4.13
CA LEU A 22 8.73 -14.13 3.78
C LEU A 22 10.00 -15.00 3.82
N LYS A 23 11.15 -14.43 3.43
CA LYS A 23 12.42 -15.16 3.47
C LYS A 23 12.81 -15.50 4.90
N ASP A 24 12.67 -14.55 5.82
CA ASP A 24 13.02 -14.75 7.23
C ASP A 24 12.07 -15.71 7.91
N LEU A 25 10.77 -15.63 7.61
CA LEU A 25 9.79 -16.59 8.11
C LEU A 25 10.18 -18.03 7.71
N LYS A 26 10.58 -18.24 6.46
CA LYS A 26 11.03 -19.57 6.01
C LYS A 26 12.25 -20.06 6.74
N ILE A 27 13.25 -19.19 6.95
CA ILE A 27 14.46 -19.53 7.72
C ILE A 27 14.09 -19.93 9.17
N LEU A 28 13.18 -19.20 9.79
CA LEU A 28 12.71 -19.51 11.14
C LEU A 28 11.91 -20.81 11.19
N ASP A 29 11.11 -21.11 10.18
CA ASP A 29 10.33 -22.36 10.10
C ASP A 29 11.22 -23.60 9.90
N GLU A 30 12.38 -23.43 9.28
CA GLU A 30 13.35 -24.49 9.01
C GLU A 30 14.32 -24.71 10.20
N ASP A 31 14.34 -23.78 11.19
CA ASP A 31 15.22 -23.90 12.36
C ASP A 31 14.65 -24.91 13.38
N PRO A 32 15.29 -26.07 13.59
CA PRO A 32 14.82 -27.08 14.52
C PRO A 32 14.85 -26.65 15.99
N ASN A 33 15.61 -25.60 16.30
CA ASN A 33 15.75 -25.04 17.65
C ASN A 33 14.76 -23.90 17.94
N ASN A 34 13.90 -23.52 16.96
CA ASN A 34 12.95 -22.46 17.16
C ASN A 34 11.73 -22.94 17.97
N PRO A 35 11.61 -22.56 19.26
CA PRO A 35 10.54 -23.06 20.11
C PRO A 35 9.16 -22.51 19.77
N VAL A 36 9.12 -21.42 18.99
CA VAL A 36 7.87 -20.66 18.71
C VAL A 36 7.10 -21.27 17.54
N LEU A 37 7.75 -22.03 16.66
CA LEU A 37 7.21 -22.41 15.37
C LEU A 37 6.87 -23.92 15.27
N LYS A 38 6.19 -24.47 16.29
CA LYS A 38 5.58 -25.80 16.17
C LYS A 38 4.33 -25.83 15.27
N VAL A 39 3.91 -24.68 14.77
CA VAL A 39 2.74 -24.54 13.90
C VAL A 39 3.23 -24.36 12.46
N LYS A 40 2.84 -25.25 11.58
CA LYS A 40 3.12 -25.11 10.15
C LYS A 40 2.48 -23.84 9.61
N HIS A 41 3.27 -22.86 9.23
CA HIS A 41 2.78 -21.58 8.73
C HIS A 41 2.20 -21.73 7.33
N ILE A 42 1.05 -21.07 7.12
CA ILE A 42 0.50 -20.86 5.78
C ILE A 42 1.13 -19.56 5.26
N TYR A 43 2.03 -19.68 4.30
CA TYR A 43 2.68 -18.51 3.71
C TYR A 43 1.69 -17.69 2.87
N PRO A 44 1.60 -16.38 3.11
CA PRO A 44 0.75 -15.53 2.29
C PRO A 44 1.29 -15.48 0.86
N LYS A 45 0.40 -15.63 -0.11
CA LYS A 45 0.75 -15.39 -1.51
C LYS A 45 0.92 -13.88 -1.72
N LYS A 46 2.12 -13.48 -2.12
CA LYS A 46 2.51 -12.08 -2.31
C LYS A 46 1.58 -11.33 -3.26
N ASP A 47 1.23 -11.97 -4.33
CA ASP A 47 0.57 -11.43 -5.52
C ASP A 47 -0.72 -12.20 -5.87
N TRP A 48 -1.44 -12.68 -4.86
CA TRP A 48 -2.66 -13.47 -5.07
C TRP A 48 -3.67 -12.77 -5.98
N SER A 49 -3.75 -11.45 -5.88
CA SER A 49 -4.69 -10.67 -6.66
C SER A 49 -4.29 -10.59 -8.14
N GLU A 50 -2.99 -10.49 -8.44
CA GLU A 50 -2.53 -10.40 -9.84
C GLU A 50 -2.78 -11.67 -10.63
N GLN A 51 -2.91 -12.81 -9.95
CA GLN A 51 -3.13 -14.12 -10.54
C GLN A 51 -4.61 -14.56 -10.57
N ASN A 52 -5.51 -13.76 -10.00
CA ASN A 52 -6.93 -14.12 -9.87
C ASN A 52 -7.82 -13.29 -10.80
N ASN A 53 -7.87 -13.66 -12.07
CA ASN A 53 -8.67 -12.94 -13.07
C ASN A 53 -10.17 -12.98 -12.75
N ASN A 54 -10.69 -14.07 -12.19
CA ASN A 54 -12.11 -14.18 -11.83
C ASN A 54 -12.49 -13.13 -10.77
N PHE A 55 -11.66 -13.02 -9.73
CA PHE A 55 -11.86 -11.98 -8.72
C PHE A 55 -11.95 -10.57 -9.35
N TRP A 56 -11.04 -10.24 -10.26
CA TRP A 56 -11.04 -8.92 -10.88
C TRP A 56 -12.24 -8.70 -11.79
N ASN A 57 -12.63 -9.70 -12.57
CA ASN A 57 -13.83 -9.61 -13.41
C ASN A 57 -15.08 -9.34 -12.57
N ASP A 58 -15.25 -10.11 -11.49
CA ASP A 58 -16.38 -9.92 -10.57
C ASP A 58 -16.34 -8.56 -9.88
N PHE A 59 -15.15 -8.15 -9.41
CA PHE A 59 -14.97 -6.88 -8.73
C PHE A 59 -15.25 -5.69 -9.65
N MET A 60 -14.80 -5.74 -10.90
CA MET A 60 -15.06 -4.67 -11.88
C MET A 60 -16.55 -4.51 -12.20
N ASN A 61 -17.34 -5.58 -12.10
CA ASN A 61 -18.80 -5.51 -12.28
C ASN A 61 -19.52 -4.78 -11.13
N ILE A 62 -18.96 -4.81 -9.92
CA ILE A 62 -19.58 -4.21 -8.73
C ILE A 62 -18.90 -2.93 -8.25
N VAL A 63 -17.74 -2.57 -8.80
CA VAL A 63 -16.91 -1.46 -8.32
C VAL A 63 -17.63 -0.10 -8.37
N GLY A 64 -18.62 0.05 -9.26
CA GLY A 64 -19.48 1.24 -9.31
C GLY A 64 -20.34 1.43 -8.04
N ASN A 65 -20.57 0.38 -7.25
CA ASN A 65 -21.33 0.46 -6.00
C ASN A 65 -20.44 0.74 -4.78
N VAL A 66 -19.12 0.80 -4.97
CA VAL A 66 -18.17 1.11 -3.89
C VAL A 66 -18.15 2.62 -3.67
N GLU A 67 -18.40 3.06 -2.45
CA GLU A 67 -18.36 4.48 -2.07
C GLU A 67 -17.00 4.87 -1.47
N HIS A 68 -16.31 3.91 -0.85
CA HIS A 68 -15.04 4.15 -0.16
C HIS A 68 -14.04 3.02 -0.39
N PHE A 69 -12.82 3.41 -0.77
CA PHE A 69 -11.67 2.50 -0.84
C PHE A 69 -10.70 2.79 0.30
N ASP A 70 -10.37 1.76 1.06
CA ASP A 70 -9.29 1.80 2.06
C ASP A 70 -8.15 0.89 1.62
N PHE A 71 -7.06 1.48 1.16
CA PHE A 71 -5.89 0.76 0.65
C PHE A 71 -4.82 0.62 1.73
N THR A 72 -4.74 -0.59 2.29
CA THR A 72 -3.78 -0.96 3.33
C THR A 72 -3.03 -2.23 2.98
N GLY A 73 -1.92 -2.48 3.69
CA GLY A 73 -1.13 -3.70 3.63
C GLY A 73 -0.23 -3.83 2.40
N GLY A 74 1.00 -4.29 2.62
CA GLY A 74 2.08 -4.12 1.68
C GLY A 74 2.41 -2.64 1.49
N GLU A 75 2.77 -2.28 0.27
CA GLU A 75 2.77 -0.88 -0.18
C GLU A 75 1.74 -0.75 -1.31
N PRO A 76 0.58 -0.13 -1.05
CA PRO A 76 -0.49 -0.07 -2.05
C PRO A 76 -0.08 0.58 -3.35
N MET A 77 0.75 1.62 -3.30
CA MET A 77 1.20 2.35 -4.49
C MET A 77 2.05 1.50 -5.45
N MET A 78 2.58 0.35 -4.98
CA MET A 78 3.34 -0.60 -5.80
C MET A 78 2.47 -1.68 -6.45
N ILE A 79 1.19 -1.80 -6.07
CA ILE A 79 0.29 -2.84 -6.60
C ILE A 79 -0.39 -2.31 -7.86
N GLN A 80 -0.06 -2.90 -9.02
CA GLN A 80 -0.56 -2.39 -10.30
C GLN A 80 -2.08 -2.54 -10.46
N LYS A 81 -2.63 -3.64 -10.00
CA LYS A 81 -4.07 -3.94 -10.16
C LYS A 81 -5.00 -2.90 -9.53
N HIS A 82 -4.66 -2.34 -8.35
CA HIS A 82 -5.52 -1.29 -7.80
C HIS A 82 -5.52 -0.01 -8.65
N LYS A 83 -4.40 0.30 -9.29
CA LYS A 83 -4.31 1.45 -10.21
C LYS A 83 -5.22 1.26 -11.42
N GLU A 84 -5.29 0.02 -11.96
CA GLU A 84 -6.19 -0.33 -13.06
C GLU A 84 -7.67 -0.13 -12.65
N VAL A 85 -8.04 -0.58 -11.44
CA VAL A 85 -9.38 -0.37 -10.89
C VAL A 85 -9.73 1.11 -10.78
N LEU A 86 -8.82 1.92 -10.24
CA LEU A 86 -9.10 3.35 -10.06
C LEU A 86 -9.17 4.10 -11.40
N LYS A 87 -8.35 3.73 -12.38
CA LYS A 87 -8.48 4.25 -13.76
C LYS A 87 -9.85 3.92 -14.34
N HIS A 88 -10.30 2.68 -14.19
CA HIS A 88 -11.63 2.28 -14.62
C HIS A 88 -12.74 3.08 -13.93
N CYS A 89 -12.62 3.34 -12.63
CA CYS A 89 -13.59 4.19 -11.91
C CYS A 89 -13.63 5.62 -12.47
N VAL A 90 -12.50 6.17 -12.88
CA VAL A 90 -12.44 7.48 -13.54
C VAL A 90 -13.11 7.44 -14.92
N GLU A 91 -12.78 6.46 -15.75
CA GLU A 91 -13.32 6.27 -17.10
C GLU A 91 -14.86 6.11 -17.08
N LYS A 92 -15.38 5.39 -16.09
CA LYS A 92 -16.83 5.18 -15.91
C LYS A 92 -17.54 6.32 -15.17
N GLY A 93 -16.78 7.30 -14.66
CA GLY A 93 -17.33 8.44 -13.93
C GLY A 93 -17.70 8.14 -12.46
N TYR A 94 -17.39 6.95 -11.96
CA TYR A 94 -17.67 6.54 -10.57
C TYR A 94 -16.84 7.35 -9.56
N SER A 95 -15.64 7.77 -9.94
CA SER A 95 -14.75 8.58 -9.10
C SER A 95 -15.39 9.84 -8.52
N LYS A 96 -16.44 10.38 -9.17
CA LYS A 96 -17.11 11.61 -8.73
C LYS A 96 -17.82 11.50 -7.36
N TYR A 97 -18.19 10.29 -6.95
CA TYR A 97 -18.82 10.04 -5.65
C TYR A 97 -17.97 9.14 -4.73
N GLN A 98 -16.91 8.54 -5.26
CA GLN A 98 -16.03 7.65 -4.50
C GLN A 98 -14.95 8.42 -3.74
N THR A 99 -14.59 7.91 -2.56
CA THR A 99 -13.51 8.42 -1.72
C THR A 99 -12.43 7.35 -1.54
N ILE A 100 -11.19 7.80 -1.30
CA ILE A 100 -10.05 6.90 -1.15
C ILE A 100 -9.26 7.28 0.10
N HIS A 101 -8.85 6.28 0.87
CA HIS A 101 -7.83 6.38 1.90
C HIS A 101 -6.65 5.47 1.56
N TYR A 102 -5.43 6.00 1.62
CA TYR A 102 -4.20 5.25 1.47
C TYR A 102 -3.37 5.28 2.76
N ASN A 103 -2.90 4.10 3.20
CA ASN A 103 -1.78 3.98 4.11
C ASN A 103 -0.52 3.64 3.29
N THR A 104 0.40 4.58 3.15
CA THR A 104 1.64 4.40 2.39
C THR A 104 2.88 4.52 3.26
N ASN A 105 3.93 3.78 2.91
CA ASN A 105 5.24 3.95 3.53
C ASN A 105 6.03 5.17 3.01
N GLY A 106 5.49 5.86 2.00
CA GLY A 106 6.03 7.09 1.46
C GLY A 106 7.30 6.95 0.60
N THR A 107 7.82 5.73 0.41
CA THR A 107 9.05 5.54 -0.39
C THR A 107 8.81 5.59 -1.89
N TYR A 108 7.56 5.48 -2.31
CA TYR A 108 7.15 5.54 -3.70
C TYR A 108 6.00 6.54 -3.88
N TYR A 109 6.17 7.43 -4.84
CA TYR A 109 5.13 8.37 -5.23
C TYR A 109 5.06 8.47 -6.77
N ASP A 110 3.86 8.27 -7.29
CA ASP A 110 3.55 8.35 -8.72
C ASP A 110 2.76 9.64 -8.96
N LYS A 111 3.49 10.70 -9.33
CA LYS A 111 2.91 12.04 -9.54
C LYS A 111 1.89 12.08 -10.68
N ASP A 112 2.13 11.31 -11.74
CA ASP A 112 1.24 11.28 -12.89
C ASP A 112 -0.06 10.55 -12.53
N PHE A 113 0.03 9.44 -11.80
CA PHE A 113 -1.14 8.76 -11.26
C PHE A 113 -1.93 9.64 -10.28
N ALA A 114 -1.24 10.39 -9.42
CA ALA A 114 -1.91 11.32 -8.51
C ALA A 114 -2.65 12.43 -9.27
N LYS A 115 -2.00 13.03 -10.27
CA LYS A 115 -2.58 14.10 -11.10
C LYS A 115 -3.72 13.61 -12.00
N ASP A 116 -3.52 12.50 -12.69
CA ASP A 116 -4.43 12.07 -13.76
C ASP A 116 -5.57 11.19 -13.26
N VAL A 117 -5.39 10.51 -12.12
CA VAL A 117 -6.35 9.57 -11.57
C VAL A 117 -6.88 10.03 -10.21
N LEU A 118 -6.02 10.15 -9.19
CA LEU A 118 -6.48 10.42 -7.82
C LEU A 118 -7.21 11.76 -7.72
N SER A 119 -6.76 12.80 -8.41
CA SER A 119 -7.41 14.12 -8.43
C SER A 119 -8.85 14.12 -8.97
N LYS A 120 -9.29 13.04 -9.64
CA LYS A 120 -10.65 12.91 -10.20
C LYS A 120 -11.66 12.34 -9.20
N PHE A 121 -11.18 11.83 -8.06
CA PHE A 121 -12.06 11.31 -7.02
C PHE A 121 -12.71 12.42 -6.21
N LYS A 122 -13.82 12.08 -5.56
CA LYS A 122 -14.55 13.01 -4.67
C LYS A 122 -13.64 13.51 -3.55
N PHE A 123 -12.89 12.60 -2.95
CA PHE A 123 -11.90 12.91 -1.92
C PHE A 123 -10.86 11.79 -1.83
N VAL A 124 -9.60 12.14 -1.63
CA VAL A 124 -8.49 11.21 -1.41
C VAL A 124 -7.65 11.70 -0.25
N ASP A 125 -7.47 10.86 0.77
CA ASP A 125 -6.51 11.07 1.84
C ASP A 125 -5.35 10.08 1.70
N VAL A 126 -4.13 10.60 1.64
CA VAL A 126 -2.91 9.79 1.60
C VAL A 126 -2.18 9.96 2.92
N MET A 127 -2.26 8.91 3.75
CA MET A 127 -1.65 8.86 5.06
C MET A 127 -0.24 8.26 4.96
N PHE A 128 0.76 9.07 5.25
CA PHE A 128 2.15 8.65 5.35
C PHE A 128 2.42 8.04 6.71
N SER A 129 2.88 6.79 6.70
CA SER A 129 3.23 6.07 7.93
C SER A 129 4.65 6.45 8.38
N ILE A 130 4.77 7.24 9.43
CA ILE A 130 6.02 7.82 9.94
C ILE A 130 6.22 7.42 11.40
N ASP A 131 7.17 6.54 11.69
CA ASP A 131 7.47 6.05 13.05
C ASP A 131 8.70 6.74 13.64
N GLY A 132 8.79 8.04 13.54
CA GLY A 132 9.93 8.84 13.97
C GLY A 132 10.59 9.59 12.81
N ILE A 133 11.74 10.20 13.06
CA ILE A 133 12.48 11.01 12.09
C ILE A 133 13.91 10.50 11.90
N LYS A 134 14.50 10.79 10.74
CA LYS A 134 15.92 10.47 10.43
C LYS A 134 16.27 9.01 10.78
N GLY A 135 17.30 8.80 11.59
CA GLY A 135 17.76 7.47 11.96
C GLY A 135 16.73 6.61 12.69
N GLN A 136 15.81 7.19 13.46
CA GLN A 136 14.71 6.44 14.08
C GLN A 136 13.76 5.88 13.03
N PHE A 137 13.38 6.70 12.05
CA PHE A 137 12.57 6.28 10.92
C PHE A 137 13.26 5.15 10.13
N GLU A 138 14.54 5.34 9.76
CA GLU A 138 15.30 4.35 8.98
C GLU A 138 15.49 3.02 9.74
N TYR A 139 15.63 3.09 11.08
CA TYR A 139 15.70 1.90 11.92
C TYR A 139 14.37 1.13 11.92
N GLN A 140 13.24 1.82 12.09
CA GLN A 140 11.92 1.20 12.16
C GLN A 140 11.44 0.69 10.78
N ARG A 141 11.71 1.46 9.72
CA ARG A 141 11.19 1.21 8.37
C ARG A 141 12.27 0.78 7.37
N HIS A 142 13.16 -0.12 7.82
CA HIS A 142 14.25 -0.61 6.98
C HIS A 142 13.75 -1.22 5.65
N PRO A 143 14.42 -0.97 4.50
CA PRO A 143 15.58 -0.11 4.27
C PRO A 143 15.22 1.30 3.73
N ALA A 144 14.09 1.85 4.13
CA ALA A 144 13.69 3.20 3.72
C ALA A 144 14.76 4.24 4.10
N LYS A 145 14.83 5.31 3.29
CA LYS A 145 15.67 6.47 3.56
C LYS A 145 14.79 7.66 3.89
N TRP A 146 15.08 8.30 5.04
CA TRP A 146 14.31 9.44 5.53
C TRP A 146 14.19 10.55 4.50
N ASP A 147 15.33 10.96 3.92
CA ASP A 147 15.36 12.06 2.96
C ASP A 147 14.52 11.79 1.71
N GLN A 148 14.50 10.53 1.23
CA GLN A 148 13.65 10.13 0.11
C GLN A 148 12.16 10.28 0.44
N VAL A 149 11.75 9.85 1.64
CA VAL A 149 10.35 9.96 2.06
C VAL A 149 9.94 11.42 2.23
N VAL A 150 10.81 12.24 2.83
CA VAL A 150 10.57 13.70 2.94
C VAL A 150 10.42 14.33 1.56
N GLN A 151 11.28 14.00 0.59
CA GLN A 151 11.15 14.51 -0.77
C GLN A 151 9.82 14.10 -1.42
N ASN A 152 9.40 12.84 -1.27
CA ASN A 152 8.11 12.38 -1.77
C ASN A 152 6.94 13.10 -1.11
N MET A 153 7.00 13.37 0.20
CA MET A 153 6.00 14.16 0.91
C MET A 153 5.93 15.60 0.39
N LEU A 154 7.07 16.22 0.11
CA LEU A 154 7.14 17.59 -0.44
C LEU A 154 6.55 17.63 -1.85
N ILE A 155 6.91 16.67 -2.71
CA ILE A 155 6.33 16.55 -4.06
C ILE A 155 4.82 16.33 -3.97
N PHE A 156 4.36 15.47 -3.06
CA PHE A 156 2.93 15.25 -2.85
C PHE A 156 2.23 16.55 -2.42
N LYS A 157 2.85 17.31 -1.52
CA LYS A 157 2.32 18.60 -1.04
C LYS A 157 2.06 19.59 -2.17
N GLU A 158 2.88 19.60 -3.21
CA GLU A 158 2.68 20.44 -4.40
C GLU A 158 1.40 20.10 -5.18
N HIS A 159 0.89 18.85 -5.04
CA HIS A 159 -0.33 18.38 -5.69
C HIS A 159 -1.56 18.40 -4.76
N GLN A 160 -1.42 18.84 -3.51
CA GLN A 160 -2.53 18.94 -2.57
C GLN A 160 -3.63 19.89 -3.07
N SER A 161 -4.85 19.54 -2.72
CA SER A 161 -6.04 20.34 -3.00
C SER A 161 -7.09 20.09 -1.92
N SER A 162 -8.23 20.73 -1.99
CA SER A 162 -9.38 20.42 -1.11
C SER A 162 -9.88 18.97 -1.25
N LYS A 163 -9.49 18.27 -2.31
CA LYS A 163 -9.90 16.88 -2.60
C LYS A 163 -8.78 15.85 -2.45
N LEU A 164 -7.53 16.28 -2.42
CA LEU A 164 -6.36 15.41 -2.30
C LEU A 164 -5.50 15.91 -1.13
N THR A 165 -5.55 15.19 -0.02
CA THR A 165 -4.91 15.58 1.24
C THR A 165 -3.78 14.64 1.61
N LEU A 166 -2.83 15.16 2.39
CA LEU A 166 -1.77 14.39 3.04
C LEU A 166 -2.01 14.40 4.53
N SER A 167 -1.98 13.22 5.14
CA SER A 167 -1.98 13.02 6.58
C SER A 167 -0.76 12.19 7.03
N ILE A 168 -0.46 12.21 8.32
CA ILE A 168 0.67 11.46 8.91
C ILE A 168 0.13 10.59 10.04
N CYS A 169 0.51 9.31 10.00
CA CYS A 169 0.31 8.36 11.10
C CYS A 169 1.67 8.02 11.72
N HIS A 170 1.73 8.00 13.04
CA HIS A 170 2.91 7.58 13.82
C HIS A 170 2.50 6.72 15.01
#